data_4e47bf75e8d2e0e455416be70cded6d7
#
_entry.id   4e47bf75e8d2e0e455416be70cded6d7
#
_cell.length_a   1.000
_cell.length_b   1.000
_cell.length_c   1.000
_cell.angle_alpha   90.00
_cell.angle_beta   90.00
_cell.angle_gamma   90.00
#
_symmetry.space_group_name_H-M   'P 1'
#
loop_
_entity.id
_entity.type
_entity.pdbx_description
1 polymer ?
#
loop_
_entity_poly.entity_id
_entity_poly.type
_entity_poly.pdbx_seq_one_letter_code
_entity_poly.pdbx_strand_id
1 'polypeptide(L)'
;MPIFALKMLFGDSARFYGMLLGLAFSTLLISQQSAIFVGLMSRTFGFITDTPQPDLWIVDPAQQFLDDNKPLRSTAVQRVRSIEGIEWAVPLFKGLLVVNLPDGKRQMSQVIGIDDASLIAGPPFMLEGALTDLRKPDAIIVDERASRKEFKMNKPPEGGEPRPLRVGDILELNELRAEVVGICKATQTFQSQPVIYTTYSRATQYAPTERRMVTMVLAGLSKGANQAQVIETIAERTGLSAFTGEEFTEKTYVYWMLMTGIPINFGTAIVLGFFVGVAVAGQM
;
A
#
# COMPACT_ATOMS: atom_id res chain seq x y z
N MET A 1 24.36 -0.90 51.48
CA MET A 1 24.78 -0.30 50.19
C MET A 1 23.62 0.31 49.38
N PRO A 2 22.46 -0.35 49.08
CA PRO A 2 21.43 0.23 48.22
C PRO A 2 20.75 1.49 48.79
N ILE A 3 20.59 1.60 50.09
CA ILE A 3 19.93 2.75 50.74
C ILE A 3 20.76 4.04 50.63
N PHE A 4 22.09 3.95 50.63
CA PHE A 4 22.95 5.11 50.39
C PHE A 4 22.89 5.60 48.96
N ALA A 5 22.88 4.68 47.97
CA ALA A 5 22.72 5.02 46.57
C ALA A 5 21.36 5.70 46.28
N LEU A 6 20.28 5.20 46.89
CA LEU A 6 18.95 5.82 46.83
C LEU A 6 18.94 7.23 47.47
N LYS A 7 19.55 7.42 48.61
CA LYS A 7 19.63 8.75 49.25
C LYS A 7 20.49 9.74 48.46
N MET A 8 21.56 9.28 47.82
CA MET A 8 22.35 10.13 46.90
C MET A 8 21.57 10.50 45.65
N LEU A 9 20.78 9.55 45.09
CA LEU A 9 19.97 9.76 43.89
C LEU A 9 18.86 10.80 44.14
N PHE A 10 18.18 10.74 45.27
CA PHE A 10 17.11 11.69 45.62
C PHE A 10 17.61 12.96 46.33
N GLY A 11 18.87 13.01 46.73
CA GLY A 11 19.46 14.16 47.40
C GLY A 11 19.71 15.36 46.48
N ASP A 12 19.90 15.10 45.17
CA ASP A 12 20.05 16.15 44.15
C ASP A 12 18.88 16.01 43.17
N SER A 13 17.81 16.75 43.43
CA SER A 13 16.59 16.71 42.62
C SER A 13 16.83 17.12 41.19
N ALA A 14 17.73 18.07 40.90
CA ALA A 14 18.03 18.51 39.54
C ALA A 14 18.70 17.39 38.71
N ARG A 15 19.64 16.68 39.33
CA ARG A 15 20.33 15.54 38.74
C ARG A 15 19.35 14.38 38.52
N PHE A 16 18.49 14.06 39.48
CA PHE A 16 17.49 13.02 39.40
C PHE A 16 16.52 13.27 38.25
N TYR A 17 15.91 14.46 38.15
CA TYR A 17 14.98 14.80 37.08
C TYR A 17 15.68 14.89 35.72
N GLY A 18 16.93 15.36 35.68
CA GLY A 18 17.70 15.38 34.42
C GLY A 18 17.92 13.97 33.86
N MET A 19 18.29 13.00 34.72
CA MET A 19 18.45 11.60 34.32
C MET A 19 17.13 10.96 33.91
N LEU A 20 16.07 11.18 34.68
CA LEU A 20 14.75 10.65 34.38
C LEU A 20 14.25 11.14 33.00
N LEU A 21 14.37 12.45 32.73
CA LEU A 21 14.03 13.05 31.47
C LEU A 21 14.90 12.53 30.31
N GLY A 22 16.20 12.38 30.53
CA GLY A 22 17.12 11.84 29.52
C GLY A 22 16.83 10.40 29.14
N LEU A 23 16.59 9.53 30.13
CA LEU A 23 16.18 8.13 29.89
C LEU A 23 14.80 8.03 29.23
N ALA A 24 13.83 8.81 29.71
CA ALA A 24 12.49 8.87 29.13
C ALA A 24 12.54 9.33 27.68
N PHE A 25 13.30 10.39 27.38
CA PHE A 25 13.48 10.87 26.01
C PHE A 25 14.16 9.83 25.11
N SER A 26 15.22 9.19 25.58
CA SER A 26 15.93 8.14 24.85
C SER A 26 15.00 6.96 24.53
N THR A 27 14.25 6.48 25.53
CA THR A 27 13.28 5.39 25.36
C THR A 27 12.15 5.76 24.39
N LEU A 28 11.62 6.98 24.53
CA LEU A 28 10.60 7.51 23.63
C LEU A 28 11.11 7.54 22.18
N LEU A 29 12.33 8.06 21.97
CA LEU A 29 12.92 8.20 20.65
C LEU A 29 13.11 6.83 19.97
N ILE A 30 13.69 5.87 20.70
CA ILE A 30 13.88 4.49 20.18
C ILE A 30 12.53 3.85 19.85
N SER A 31 11.57 3.89 20.77
CA SER A 31 10.26 3.28 20.59
C SER A 31 9.49 3.91 19.42
N GLN A 32 9.49 5.24 19.33
CA GLN A 32 8.81 5.99 18.28
C GLN A 32 9.42 5.68 16.90
N GLN A 33 10.75 5.75 16.78
CA GLN A 33 11.42 5.47 15.50
C GLN A 33 11.20 4.03 15.03
N SER A 34 11.29 3.07 15.96
CA SER A 34 11.01 1.67 15.65
C SER A 34 9.56 1.45 15.19
N ALA A 35 8.59 2.03 15.89
CA ALA A 35 7.17 1.91 15.52
C ALA A 35 6.86 2.56 14.17
N ILE A 36 7.41 3.75 13.89
CA ILE A 36 7.24 4.42 12.59
C ILE A 36 7.87 3.58 11.47
N PHE A 37 9.07 3.05 11.70
CA PHE A 37 9.77 2.22 10.72
C PHE A 37 8.96 0.97 10.36
N VAL A 38 8.51 0.21 11.36
CA VAL A 38 7.69 -0.99 11.13
C VAL A 38 6.37 -0.63 10.42
N GLY A 39 5.69 0.43 10.86
CA GLY A 39 4.45 0.90 10.24
C GLY A 39 4.64 1.40 8.80
N LEU A 40 5.80 1.99 8.49
CA LEU A 40 6.12 2.43 7.13
C LEU A 40 6.43 1.23 6.23
N MET A 41 7.24 0.29 6.72
CA MET A 41 7.61 -0.91 5.97
C MET A 41 6.40 -1.80 5.66
N SER A 42 5.46 -1.96 6.58
CA SER A 42 4.23 -2.74 6.34
C SER A 42 3.37 -2.19 5.20
N ARG A 43 3.44 -0.88 4.92
CA ARG A 43 2.71 -0.27 3.80
C ARG A 43 3.32 -0.56 2.44
N THR A 44 4.59 -0.95 2.36
CA THR A 44 5.25 -1.24 1.09
C THR A 44 4.67 -2.46 0.37
N PHE A 45 4.11 -3.40 1.12
CA PHE A 45 3.49 -4.64 0.63
C PHE A 45 2.01 -4.79 1.03
N GLY A 46 1.40 -3.75 1.61
CA GLY A 46 0.04 -3.81 2.14
C GLY A 46 -1.00 -4.26 1.12
N PHE A 47 -0.88 -3.88 -0.15
CA PHE A 47 -1.79 -4.34 -1.20
C PHE A 47 -1.72 -5.86 -1.44
N ILE A 48 -0.55 -6.50 -1.30
CA ILE A 48 -0.43 -7.96 -1.40
C ILE A 48 -1.19 -8.61 -0.26
N THR A 49 -1.02 -8.09 0.97
CA THR A 49 -1.70 -8.59 2.17
C THR A 49 -3.22 -8.38 2.10
N ASP A 50 -3.66 -7.26 1.52
CA ASP A 50 -5.08 -6.95 1.32
C ASP A 50 -5.74 -7.82 0.23
N THR A 51 -4.94 -8.55 -0.56
CA THR A 51 -5.38 -9.34 -1.72
C THR A 51 -4.98 -10.81 -1.56
N PRO A 52 -5.66 -11.59 -0.69
CA PRO A 52 -5.29 -12.97 -0.42
C PRO A 52 -5.79 -14.00 -1.45
N GLN A 53 -6.60 -13.56 -2.43
CA GLN A 53 -7.23 -14.50 -3.38
C GLN A 53 -6.28 -15.15 -4.39
N PRO A 54 -5.25 -14.47 -4.94
CA PRO A 54 -4.33 -15.09 -5.89
C PRO A 54 -3.31 -15.98 -5.19
N ASP A 55 -3.07 -17.15 -5.77
CA ASP A 55 -1.93 -18.00 -5.39
C ASP A 55 -0.62 -17.46 -5.97
N LEU A 56 -0.69 -16.86 -7.18
CA LEU A 56 0.46 -16.35 -7.90
C LEU A 56 0.27 -14.90 -8.37
N TRP A 57 1.33 -14.12 -8.22
CA TRP A 57 1.53 -12.77 -8.73
C TRP A 57 2.52 -12.82 -9.88
N ILE A 58 2.07 -12.57 -11.11
CA ILE A 58 2.89 -12.65 -12.31
C ILE A 58 3.20 -11.24 -12.79
N VAL A 59 4.48 -10.95 -12.92
CA VAL A 59 5.02 -9.61 -13.18
C VAL A 59 6.14 -9.66 -14.22
N ASP A 60 6.55 -8.50 -14.70
CA ASP A 60 7.76 -8.39 -15.54
C ASP A 60 9.01 -8.80 -14.74
N PRO A 61 9.95 -9.54 -15.33
CA PRO A 61 11.19 -9.94 -14.64
C PRO A 61 12.04 -8.78 -14.11
N ALA A 62 11.93 -7.59 -14.73
CA ALA A 62 12.63 -6.40 -14.29
C ALA A 62 11.95 -5.68 -13.11
N GLN A 63 10.75 -6.09 -12.73
CA GLN A 63 10.05 -5.51 -11.59
C GLN A 63 10.72 -5.89 -10.28
N GLN A 64 11.14 -4.89 -9.49
CA GLN A 64 11.91 -5.08 -8.28
C GLN A 64 11.05 -5.14 -7.00
N PHE A 65 9.96 -4.38 -6.96
CA PHE A 65 9.04 -4.30 -5.82
C PHE A 65 7.62 -4.02 -6.29
N LEU A 66 6.65 -4.08 -5.39
CA LEU A 66 5.22 -4.00 -5.71
C LEU A 66 4.84 -2.76 -6.55
N ASP A 67 5.38 -1.59 -6.23
CA ASP A 67 5.03 -0.32 -6.90
C ASP A 67 5.94 0.00 -8.10
N ASP A 68 6.91 -0.86 -8.43
CA ASP A 68 7.74 -0.76 -9.63
C ASP A 68 7.00 -1.30 -10.85
N ASN A 69 5.89 -0.64 -11.20
CA ASN A 69 4.98 -1.09 -12.24
C ASN A 69 5.68 -1.12 -13.63
N LYS A 70 5.97 -2.32 -14.12
CA LYS A 70 6.42 -2.54 -15.49
C LYS A 70 5.25 -2.99 -16.35
N PRO A 71 5.13 -2.44 -17.56
CA PRO A 71 4.02 -2.78 -18.44
C PRO A 71 4.15 -4.19 -19.00
N LEU A 72 3.10 -5.00 -18.88
CA LEU A 72 2.98 -6.29 -19.52
C LEU A 72 2.21 -6.16 -20.84
N ARG A 73 2.50 -7.04 -21.78
CA ARG A 73 1.71 -7.13 -23.03
C ARG A 73 0.27 -7.54 -22.72
N SER A 74 -0.69 -7.05 -23.46
CA SER A 74 -2.11 -7.41 -23.31
C SER A 74 -2.37 -8.92 -23.43
N THR A 75 -1.54 -9.64 -24.17
CA THR A 75 -1.59 -11.10 -24.32
C THR A 75 -1.07 -11.88 -23.12
N ALA A 76 -0.45 -11.23 -22.13
CA ALA A 76 0.14 -11.90 -20.97
C ALA A 76 -0.90 -12.74 -20.21
N VAL A 77 -2.10 -12.19 -20.00
CA VAL A 77 -3.19 -12.89 -19.30
C VAL A 77 -3.55 -14.21 -19.99
N GLN A 78 -3.73 -14.19 -21.31
CA GLN A 78 -4.09 -15.40 -22.08
C GLN A 78 -2.94 -16.41 -22.10
N ARG A 79 -1.70 -15.94 -22.23
CA ARG A 79 -0.51 -16.82 -22.16
C ARG A 79 -0.41 -17.53 -20.81
N VAL A 80 -0.60 -16.81 -19.72
CA VAL A 80 -0.64 -17.40 -18.36
C VAL A 80 -1.80 -18.37 -18.22
N ARG A 81 -3.00 -17.98 -18.67
CA ARG A 81 -4.20 -18.82 -18.58
C ARG A 81 -4.08 -20.15 -19.35
N SER A 82 -3.24 -20.20 -20.40
CA SER A 82 -3.01 -21.41 -21.18
C SER A 82 -2.04 -22.42 -20.56
N ILE A 83 -1.46 -22.12 -19.40
CA ILE A 83 -0.52 -22.98 -18.70
C ILE A 83 -1.29 -24.02 -17.88
N GLU A 84 -0.88 -25.28 -18.01
CA GLU A 84 -1.44 -26.38 -17.21
C GLU A 84 -1.19 -26.15 -15.73
N GLY A 85 -2.21 -26.37 -14.90
CA GLY A 85 -2.16 -26.10 -13.46
C GLY A 85 -2.67 -24.71 -13.08
N ILE A 86 -2.95 -23.82 -14.02
CA ILE A 86 -3.65 -22.54 -13.78
C ILE A 86 -5.16 -22.77 -13.89
N GLU A 87 -5.92 -22.46 -12.85
CA GLU A 87 -7.38 -22.48 -12.84
C GLU A 87 -7.98 -21.22 -13.44
N TRP A 88 -7.44 -20.08 -13.03
CA TRP A 88 -7.83 -18.76 -13.54
C TRP A 88 -6.65 -17.80 -13.58
N ALA A 89 -6.70 -16.85 -14.49
CA ALA A 89 -5.77 -15.73 -14.54
C ALA A 89 -6.50 -14.46 -14.96
N VAL A 90 -6.27 -13.36 -14.25
CA VAL A 90 -6.95 -12.08 -14.45
C VAL A 90 -5.96 -10.93 -14.51
N PRO A 91 -6.26 -9.86 -15.28
CA PRO A 91 -5.43 -8.67 -15.33
C PRO A 91 -5.60 -7.85 -14.06
N LEU A 92 -4.53 -7.17 -13.66
CA LEU A 92 -4.55 -6.11 -12.67
C LEU A 92 -3.91 -4.85 -13.27
N PHE A 93 -4.58 -3.73 -13.10
CA PHE A 93 -4.01 -2.41 -13.32
C PHE A 93 -3.68 -1.78 -11.97
N LYS A 94 -2.48 -1.25 -11.82
CA LYS A 94 -2.08 -0.48 -10.63
C LYS A 94 -1.25 0.72 -11.10
N GLY A 95 -1.74 1.93 -10.88
CA GLY A 95 -1.09 3.11 -11.41
C GLY A 95 -1.47 4.39 -10.67
N LEU A 96 -0.64 5.42 -10.81
CA LEU A 96 -0.89 6.75 -10.26
C LEU A 96 -1.61 7.61 -11.30
N LEU A 97 -2.78 8.10 -10.95
CA LEU A 97 -3.58 9.00 -11.79
C LEU A 97 -3.92 10.28 -11.02
N VAL A 98 -4.17 11.34 -11.77
CA VAL A 98 -4.63 12.61 -11.20
C VAL A 98 -6.15 12.55 -11.06
N VAL A 99 -6.63 12.91 -9.88
CA VAL A 99 -8.05 13.07 -9.56
C VAL A 99 -8.33 14.56 -9.39
N ASN A 100 -9.33 15.04 -10.07
CA ASN A 100 -9.87 16.39 -9.90
C ASN A 100 -11.16 16.31 -9.08
N LEU A 101 -11.22 17.07 -8.01
CA LEU A 101 -12.42 17.21 -7.20
C LEU A 101 -13.30 18.36 -7.73
N PRO A 102 -14.61 18.35 -7.47
CA PRO A 102 -15.52 19.40 -7.90
C PRO A 102 -15.17 20.80 -7.38
N ASP A 103 -14.45 20.88 -6.26
CA ASP A 103 -13.96 22.15 -5.69
C ASP A 103 -12.66 22.66 -6.36
N GLY A 104 -12.20 22.02 -7.44
CA GLY A 104 -11.00 22.37 -8.19
C GLY A 104 -9.69 21.83 -7.61
N LYS A 105 -9.74 21.08 -6.50
CA LYS A 105 -8.57 20.45 -5.90
C LYS A 105 -8.09 19.28 -6.75
N ARG A 106 -6.78 19.18 -6.95
CA ARG A 106 -6.13 18.10 -7.68
C ARG A 106 -5.35 17.22 -6.72
N GLN A 107 -5.50 15.91 -6.85
CA GLN A 107 -4.83 14.93 -5.98
C GLN A 107 -4.29 13.76 -6.79
N MET A 108 -3.01 13.44 -6.60
CA MET A 108 -2.43 12.20 -7.13
C MET A 108 -2.93 11.01 -6.31
N SER A 109 -3.47 10.01 -6.98
CA SER A 109 -4.12 8.86 -6.34
C SER A 109 -3.66 7.55 -6.95
N GLN A 110 -3.54 6.52 -6.13
CA GLN A 110 -3.28 5.15 -6.56
C GLN A 110 -4.59 4.55 -7.05
N VAL A 111 -4.67 4.31 -8.35
CA VAL A 111 -5.83 3.63 -8.96
C VAL A 111 -5.52 2.16 -9.15
N ILE A 112 -6.42 1.31 -8.68
CA ILE A 112 -6.38 -0.14 -8.78
C ILE A 112 -7.54 -0.58 -9.66
N GLY A 113 -7.22 -1.12 -10.82
CA GLY A 113 -8.19 -1.69 -11.75
C GLY A 113 -8.22 -3.20 -11.63
N ILE A 114 -9.32 -3.73 -11.09
CA ILE A 114 -9.54 -5.15 -10.82
C ILE A 114 -10.33 -5.80 -11.94
N ASP A 115 -10.27 -7.12 -12.05
CA ASP A 115 -10.97 -7.86 -13.10
C ASP A 115 -12.48 -7.54 -13.15
N ASP A 116 -12.97 -7.23 -14.34
CA ASP A 116 -14.36 -6.79 -14.55
C ASP A 116 -15.40 -7.86 -14.20
N ALA A 117 -15.08 -9.12 -14.44
CA ALA A 117 -16.00 -10.24 -14.26
C ALA A 117 -16.01 -10.78 -12.83
N SER A 118 -14.83 -11.14 -12.30
CA SER A 118 -14.68 -11.78 -10.99
C SER A 118 -14.59 -10.80 -9.84
N LEU A 119 -14.16 -9.54 -10.12
CA LEU A 119 -13.82 -8.52 -9.14
C LEU A 119 -12.74 -8.98 -8.14
N ILE A 120 -11.90 -9.94 -8.53
CA ILE A 120 -10.73 -10.39 -7.76
C ILE A 120 -9.78 -9.20 -7.55
N ALA A 121 -9.14 -9.14 -6.39
CA ALA A 121 -8.31 -8.04 -5.90
C ALA A 121 -9.11 -6.77 -5.53
N GLY A 122 -10.40 -6.89 -5.26
CA GLY A 122 -11.18 -5.81 -4.66
C GLY A 122 -10.71 -5.44 -3.25
N PRO A 123 -11.21 -4.32 -2.71
CA PRO A 123 -10.84 -3.87 -1.37
C PRO A 123 -11.19 -4.92 -0.31
N PRO A 124 -10.35 -5.06 0.75
CA PRO A 124 -10.54 -6.09 1.77
C PRO A 124 -11.83 -5.90 2.59
N PHE A 125 -12.25 -4.65 2.80
CA PHE A 125 -13.45 -4.34 3.58
C PHE A 125 -14.23 -3.19 2.93
N MET A 126 -15.52 -3.43 2.66
CA MET A 126 -16.47 -2.39 2.27
C MET A 126 -17.09 -1.77 3.52
N LEU A 127 -17.17 -0.44 3.58
CA LEU A 127 -17.84 0.32 4.64
C LEU A 127 -19.21 0.83 4.18
N GLU A 128 -19.29 1.32 2.93
CA GLU A 128 -20.50 1.79 2.28
C GLU A 128 -20.55 1.28 0.85
N GLY A 129 -21.74 0.94 0.34
CA GLY A 129 -21.94 0.34 -0.96
C GLY A 129 -21.52 -1.14 -1.01
N ALA A 130 -21.50 -1.70 -2.21
CA ALA A 130 -21.09 -3.09 -2.45
C ALA A 130 -20.01 -3.16 -3.53
N LEU A 131 -19.13 -4.17 -3.45
CA LEU A 131 -18.09 -4.39 -4.44
C LEU A 131 -18.68 -4.57 -5.86
N THR A 132 -19.84 -5.21 -5.96
CA THR A 132 -20.57 -5.42 -7.21
C THR A 132 -21.06 -4.12 -7.86
N ASP A 133 -21.15 -3.03 -7.09
CA ASP A 133 -21.52 -1.71 -7.63
C ASP A 133 -20.46 -1.14 -8.59
N LEU A 134 -19.24 -1.67 -8.56
CA LEU A 134 -18.23 -1.36 -9.58
C LEU A 134 -18.65 -1.73 -11.00
N ARG A 135 -19.68 -2.55 -11.19
CA ARG A 135 -20.24 -2.86 -12.53
C ARG A 135 -21.10 -1.72 -13.10
N LYS A 136 -21.50 -0.75 -12.27
CA LYS A 136 -22.23 0.43 -12.74
C LYS A 136 -21.32 1.31 -13.61
N PRO A 137 -21.88 2.11 -14.52
CA PRO A 137 -21.12 3.07 -15.33
C PRO A 137 -20.29 4.03 -14.45
N ASP A 138 -19.06 4.30 -14.85
CA ASP A 138 -18.13 5.25 -14.23
C ASP A 138 -17.88 5.05 -12.71
N ALA A 139 -18.15 3.83 -12.23
CA ALA A 139 -18.09 3.50 -10.82
C ALA A 139 -16.67 3.42 -10.28
N ILE A 140 -16.48 4.04 -9.11
CA ILE A 140 -15.26 3.93 -8.31
C ILE A 140 -15.61 3.67 -6.85
N ILE A 141 -14.72 2.97 -6.15
CA ILE A 141 -14.74 2.82 -4.69
C ILE A 141 -13.52 3.55 -4.14
N VAL A 142 -13.71 4.34 -3.09
CA VAL A 142 -12.69 5.20 -2.51
C VAL A 142 -12.35 4.74 -1.09
N ASP A 143 -11.07 4.82 -0.72
CA ASP A 143 -10.64 4.57 0.67
C ASP A 143 -11.21 5.62 1.64
N GLU A 144 -11.67 5.16 2.83
CA GLU A 144 -12.28 5.98 3.88
C GLU A 144 -11.40 7.16 4.30
N ARG A 145 -10.09 6.91 4.47
CA ARG A 145 -9.17 7.96 4.85
C ARG A 145 -9.09 9.04 3.77
N ALA A 146 -8.99 8.61 2.50
CA ALA A 146 -8.98 9.53 1.36
C ALA A 146 -10.26 10.37 1.32
N SER A 147 -11.42 9.75 1.51
CA SER A 147 -12.71 10.43 1.59
C SER A 147 -12.73 11.54 2.64
N ARG A 148 -12.17 11.29 3.82
CA ARG A 148 -12.19 12.22 4.96
C ARG A 148 -11.10 13.28 4.95
N LYS A 149 -9.98 13.05 4.23
CA LYS A 149 -8.80 13.93 4.22
C LYS A 149 -8.52 14.51 2.85
N GLU A 150 -7.91 13.69 1.99
CA GLU A 150 -7.39 14.13 0.69
C GLU A 150 -8.51 14.54 -0.25
N PHE A 151 -9.64 13.84 -0.22
CA PHE A 151 -10.83 14.09 -1.03
C PHE A 151 -11.93 14.85 -0.26
N LYS A 152 -11.63 15.34 0.93
CA LYS A 152 -12.55 16.22 1.64
C LYS A 152 -12.85 17.45 0.78
N MET A 153 -14.12 17.65 0.47
CA MET A 153 -14.60 18.79 -0.29
C MET A 153 -14.66 20.03 0.59
N ASN A 154 -13.87 21.05 0.27
CA ASN A 154 -13.91 22.33 0.97
C ASN A 154 -15.08 23.20 0.52
N LYS A 155 -15.52 23.03 -0.73
CA LYS A 155 -16.69 23.68 -1.34
C LYS A 155 -17.53 22.62 -2.05
N PRO A 156 -18.47 21.97 -1.34
CA PRO A 156 -19.37 21.02 -1.98
C PRO A 156 -20.19 21.66 -3.09
N PRO A 157 -20.53 20.95 -4.19
CA PRO A 157 -21.33 21.47 -5.29
C PRO A 157 -22.70 22.00 -4.86
N GLU A 158 -23.30 21.37 -3.86
CA GLU A 158 -24.56 21.77 -3.26
C GLU A 158 -24.46 22.98 -2.33
N GLY A 159 -23.26 23.49 -2.08
CA GLY A 159 -22.96 24.52 -1.09
C GLY A 159 -22.92 23.96 0.34
N GLY A 160 -22.61 24.80 1.30
CA GLY A 160 -22.58 24.44 2.72
C GLY A 160 -21.16 24.29 3.28
N GLU A 161 -21.07 23.59 4.42
CA GLU A 161 -19.80 23.37 5.13
C GLU A 161 -18.93 22.31 4.48
N PRO A 162 -17.60 22.37 4.67
CA PRO A 162 -16.70 21.34 4.21
C PRO A 162 -17.09 19.94 4.73
N ARG A 163 -17.21 18.96 3.83
CA ARG A 163 -17.62 17.60 4.16
C ARG A 163 -16.71 16.54 3.55
N PRO A 164 -16.69 15.30 4.09
CA PRO A 164 -16.08 14.14 3.44
C PRO A 164 -16.73 13.86 2.08
N LEU A 165 -16.00 13.18 1.21
CA LEU A 165 -16.53 12.58 0.00
C LEU A 165 -17.54 11.49 0.38
N ARG A 166 -18.64 11.37 -0.37
CA ARG A 166 -19.73 10.42 -0.11
C ARG A 166 -20.06 9.59 -1.33
N VAL A 167 -20.77 8.50 -1.13
CA VAL A 167 -21.40 7.74 -2.21
C VAL A 167 -22.36 8.65 -2.98
N GLY A 168 -22.28 8.63 -4.31
CA GLY A 168 -23.00 9.48 -5.24
C GLY A 168 -22.25 10.76 -5.65
N ASP A 169 -21.15 11.09 -5.00
CA ASP A 169 -20.31 12.21 -5.44
C ASP A 169 -19.59 11.87 -6.76
N ILE A 170 -19.38 12.90 -7.57
CA ILE A 170 -18.72 12.76 -8.87
C ILE A 170 -17.34 13.40 -8.79
N LEU A 171 -16.35 12.68 -9.27
CA LEU A 171 -14.98 13.12 -9.44
C LEU A 171 -14.60 13.04 -10.92
N GLU A 172 -13.44 13.59 -11.26
CA GLU A 172 -12.83 13.39 -12.57
C GLU A 172 -11.48 12.69 -12.41
N LEU A 173 -11.33 11.58 -13.09
CA LEU A 173 -10.05 10.86 -13.22
C LEU A 173 -9.53 11.09 -14.63
N ASN A 174 -8.43 11.82 -14.75
CA ASN A 174 -7.83 12.15 -16.05
C ASN A 174 -8.88 12.72 -17.04
N GLU A 175 -9.66 13.72 -16.56
CA GLU A 175 -10.72 14.42 -17.32
C GLU A 175 -11.95 13.57 -17.66
N LEU A 176 -12.03 12.33 -17.18
CA LEU A 176 -13.19 11.47 -17.34
C LEU A 176 -14.01 11.39 -16.06
N ARG A 177 -15.32 11.35 -16.20
CA ARG A 177 -16.26 11.24 -15.09
C ARG A 177 -16.03 9.96 -14.31
N ALA A 178 -16.08 10.05 -12.99
CA ALA A 178 -16.02 8.92 -12.06
C ALA A 178 -17.01 9.15 -10.92
N GLU A 179 -17.90 8.19 -10.68
CA GLU A 179 -18.93 8.24 -9.64
C GLU A 179 -18.55 7.36 -8.46
N VAL A 180 -18.57 7.90 -7.27
CA VAL A 180 -18.30 7.16 -6.03
C VAL A 180 -19.50 6.27 -5.71
N VAL A 181 -19.33 4.96 -5.85
CA VAL A 181 -20.38 3.97 -5.55
C VAL A 181 -20.17 3.27 -4.22
N GLY A 182 -19.01 3.46 -3.60
CA GLY A 182 -18.72 2.86 -2.31
C GLY A 182 -17.51 3.48 -1.62
N ILE A 183 -17.46 3.27 -0.31
CA ILE A 183 -16.33 3.60 0.55
C ILE A 183 -15.78 2.31 1.13
N CYS A 184 -14.46 2.14 1.09
CA CYS A 184 -13.79 0.95 1.59
C CYS A 184 -12.72 1.31 2.65
N LYS A 185 -12.20 0.27 3.27
CA LYS A 185 -10.99 0.36 4.09
C LYS A 185 -9.89 -0.47 3.42
N ALA A 186 -8.82 0.19 3.02
CA ALA A 186 -7.65 -0.43 2.40
C ALA A 186 -6.39 -0.02 3.14
N THR A 187 -5.35 -0.84 3.04
CA THR A 187 -4.04 -0.47 3.57
C THR A 187 -3.48 0.70 2.79
N GLN A 188 -2.97 1.69 3.51
CA GLN A 188 -2.39 2.88 2.90
C GLN A 188 -1.15 2.52 2.10
N THR A 189 -0.98 3.20 0.97
CA THR A 189 0.26 3.12 0.20
C THR A 189 1.45 3.67 0.99
N PHE A 190 2.65 3.28 0.63
CA PHE A 190 3.88 3.78 1.24
C PHE A 190 3.92 5.32 1.32
N GLN A 191 3.54 6.00 0.26
CA GLN A 191 3.50 7.47 0.20
C GLN A 191 2.19 8.07 0.73
N SER A 192 1.33 7.25 1.36
CA SER A 192 0.02 7.67 1.90
C SER A 192 -0.91 8.32 0.87
N GLN A 193 -0.79 7.92 -0.39
CA GLN A 193 -1.67 8.40 -1.46
C GLN A 193 -3.08 7.82 -1.28
N PRO A 194 -4.12 8.55 -1.69
CA PRO A 194 -5.48 8.04 -1.81
C PRO A 194 -5.54 6.78 -2.65
N VAL A 195 -6.34 5.80 -2.24
CA VAL A 195 -6.57 4.57 -2.99
C VAL A 195 -7.97 4.58 -3.58
N ILE A 196 -8.05 4.25 -4.86
CA ILE A 196 -9.29 4.15 -5.62
C ILE A 196 -9.32 2.80 -6.31
N TYR A 197 -10.42 2.08 -6.15
CA TYR A 197 -10.69 0.85 -6.88
C TYR A 197 -11.71 1.11 -7.98
N THR A 198 -11.48 0.49 -9.13
CA THR A 198 -12.43 0.47 -10.26
C THR A 198 -12.24 -0.82 -11.05
N THR A 199 -13.00 -1.05 -12.11
CA THR A 199 -12.76 -2.20 -12.98
C THR A 199 -11.53 -1.98 -13.86
N TYR A 200 -10.90 -3.07 -14.32
CA TYR A 200 -9.72 -3.02 -15.18
C TYR A 200 -9.96 -2.22 -16.46
N SER A 201 -11.09 -2.48 -17.13
CA SER A 201 -11.46 -1.75 -18.35
C SER A 201 -11.53 -0.24 -18.14
N ARG A 202 -12.05 0.20 -16.99
CA ARG A 202 -12.14 1.62 -16.67
C ARG A 202 -10.83 2.21 -16.25
N ALA A 203 -10.07 1.50 -15.40
CA ALA A 203 -8.74 1.95 -14.99
C ALA A 203 -7.87 2.24 -16.23
N THR A 204 -7.95 1.38 -17.24
CA THR A 204 -7.23 1.59 -18.50
C THR A 204 -7.79 2.73 -19.33
N GLN A 205 -9.09 3.04 -19.26
CA GLN A 205 -9.66 4.23 -19.91
C GLN A 205 -9.21 5.53 -19.21
N TYR A 206 -9.16 5.54 -17.88
CA TYR A 206 -8.67 6.66 -17.10
C TYR A 206 -7.16 6.88 -17.26
N ALA A 207 -6.41 5.83 -17.57
CA ALA A 207 -4.97 5.94 -17.78
C ALA A 207 -4.63 6.67 -19.07
N PRO A 208 -3.56 7.46 -19.11
CA PRO A 208 -3.00 7.98 -20.35
C PRO A 208 -2.69 6.83 -21.33
N THR A 209 -2.77 7.10 -22.61
CA THR A 209 -2.63 6.06 -23.67
C THR A 209 -1.37 5.21 -23.53
N GLU A 210 -0.27 5.83 -23.12
CA GLU A 210 1.03 5.17 -22.92
C GLU A 210 1.05 4.23 -21.70
N ARG A 211 0.07 4.36 -20.80
CA ARG A 211 -0.05 3.58 -19.56
C ARG A 211 -1.25 2.63 -19.54
N ARG A 212 -1.93 2.46 -20.67
CA ARG A 212 -3.08 1.55 -20.83
C ARG A 212 -2.62 0.09 -20.95
N MET A 213 -1.99 -0.44 -19.90
CA MET A 213 -1.35 -1.74 -19.92
C MET A 213 -1.72 -2.56 -18.69
N VAL A 214 -1.59 -3.88 -18.82
CA VAL A 214 -1.60 -4.77 -17.66
C VAL A 214 -0.34 -4.49 -16.84
N THR A 215 -0.49 -4.25 -15.55
CA THR A 215 0.68 -4.07 -14.68
C THR A 215 1.10 -5.38 -14.03
N MET A 216 0.14 -6.25 -13.73
CA MET A 216 0.36 -7.58 -13.16
C MET A 216 -0.72 -8.52 -13.67
N VAL A 217 -0.42 -9.81 -13.66
CA VAL A 217 -1.43 -10.86 -13.84
C VAL A 217 -1.55 -11.60 -12.51
N LEU A 218 -2.77 -11.73 -12.01
CA LEU A 218 -3.09 -12.52 -10.83
C LEU A 218 -3.61 -13.89 -11.28
N ALA A 219 -3.16 -14.96 -10.64
CA ALA A 219 -3.59 -16.29 -11.01
C ALA A 219 -3.88 -17.16 -9.79
N GLY A 220 -4.86 -18.05 -9.94
CA GLY A 220 -5.16 -19.13 -9.02
C GLY A 220 -4.74 -20.46 -9.60
N LEU A 221 -4.28 -21.36 -8.73
CA LEU A 221 -3.83 -22.70 -9.10
C LEU A 221 -4.99 -23.69 -9.08
N SER A 222 -4.97 -24.64 -10.00
CA SER A 222 -5.86 -25.80 -9.97
C SER A 222 -5.57 -26.69 -8.76
N LYS A 223 -6.60 -27.32 -8.21
CA LYS A 223 -6.44 -28.23 -7.08
C LYS A 223 -5.44 -29.35 -7.40
N GLY A 224 -4.40 -29.46 -6.58
CA GLY A 224 -3.34 -30.46 -6.73
C GLY A 224 -2.22 -30.08 -7.72
N ALA A 225 -2.25 -28.89 -8.31
CA ALA A 225 -1.15 -28.41 -9.14
C ALA A 225 0.13 -28.24 -8.31
N ASN A 226 1.26 -28.61 -8.89
CA ASN A 226 2.57 -28.37 -8.28
C ASN A 226 2.98 -26.90 -8.54
N GLN A 227 2.88 -26.07 -7.51
CA GLN A 227 3.16 -24.63 -7.58
C GLN A 227 4.55 -24.33 -8.14
N ALA A 228 5.60 -25.04 -7.70
CA ALA A 228 6.97 -24.79 -8.16
C ALA A 228 7.10 -25.07 -9.67
N GLN A 229 6.49 -26.15 -10.16
CA GLN A 229 6.50 -26.52 -11.57
C GLN A 229 5.71 -25.51 -12.42
N VAL A 230 4.57 -25.01 -11.91
CA VAL A 230 3.79 -23.97 -12.60
C VAL A 230 4.58 -22.67 -12.71
N ILE A 231 5.26 -22.23 -11.65
CA ILE A 231 6.12 -21.05 -11.65
C ILE A 231 7.23 -21.18 -12.70
N GLU A 232 7.92 -22.31 -12.74
CA GLU A 232 8.96 -22.60 -13.74
C GLU A 232 8.39 -22.58 -15.17
N THR A 233 7.25 -23.22 -15.40
CA THR A 233 6.57 -23.23 -16.71
C THR A 233 6.15 -21.83 -17.16
N ILE A 234 5.69 -20.97 -16.20
CA ILE A 234 5.37 -19.56 -16.50
C ILE A 234 6.63 -18.86 -17.02
N ALA A 235 7.76 -18.99 -16.32
CA ALA A 235 9.00 -18.35 -16.70
C ALA A 235 9.47 -18.81 -18.08
N GLU A 236 9.49 -20.10 -18.35
CA GLU A 236 9.92 -20.69 -19.62
C GLU A 236 9.04 -20.27 -20.81
N ARG A 237 7.71 -20.40 -20.66
CA ARG A 237 6.77 -20.17 -21.77
C ARG A 237 6.43 -18.71 -22.00
N THR A 238 6.46 -17.89 -20.95
CA THR A 238 6.03 -16.49 -21.05
C THR A 238 7.16 -15.49 -20.92
N GLY A 239 8.30 -15.88 -20.32
CA GLY A 239 9.39 -14.97 -19.97
C GLY A 239 9.02 -14.02 -18.82
N LEU A 240 7.92 -14.28 -18.09
CA LEU A 240 7.48 -13.49 -16.94
C LEU A 240 7.95 -14.16 -15.65
N SER A 241 8.05 -13.38 -14.59
CA SER A 241 8.33 -13.90 -13.24
C SER A 241 7.02 -14.11 -12.49
N ALA A 242 6.87 -15.24 -11.84
CA ALA A 242 5.73 -15.54 -10.97
C ALA A 242 6.23 -15.72 -9.53
N PHE A 243 5.49 -15.17 -8.58
CA PHE A 243 5.78 -15.22 -7.15
C PHE A 243 4.52 -15.58 -6.38
N THR A 244 4.67 -16.27 -5.27
CA THR A 244 3.62 -16.35 -4.25
C THR A 244 3.43 -14.99 -3.58
N GLY A 245 2.33 -14.79 -2.86
CA GLY A 245 2.13 -13.57 -2.07
C GLY A 245 3.25 -13.35 -1.04
N GLU A 246 3.74 -14.43 -0.41
CA GLU A 246 4.85 -14.37 0.55
C GLU A 246 6.17 -13.98 -0.13
N GLU A 247 6.54 -14.64 -1.22
CA GLU A 247 7.77 -14.34 -1.98
C GLU A 247 7.76 -12.91 -2.54
N PHE A 248 6.61 -12.44 -3.02
CA PHE A 248 6.51 -11.08 -3.55
C PHE A 248 6.55 -10.02 -2.44
N THR A 249 5.99 -10.34 -1.27
CA THR A 249 6.13 -9.53 -0.06
C THR A 249 7.58 -9.45 0.38
N GLU A 250 8.26 -10.60 0.48
CA GLU A 250 9.68 -10.65 0.85
C GLU A 250 10.55 -9.88 -0.15
N LYS A 251 10.37 -10.11 -1.44
CA LYS A 251 11.07 -9.37 -2.51
C LYS A 251 10.90 -7.87 -2.36
N THR A 252 9.67 -7.41 -2.13
CA THR A 252 9.34 -6.00 -1.91
C THR A 252 10.01 -5.45 -0.65
N TYR A 253 9.93 -6.19 0.46
CA TYR A 253 10.54 -5.81 1.73
C TYR A 253 12.07 -5.72 1.62
N VAL A 254 12.71 -6.72 1.03
CA VAL A 254 14.18 -6.77 0.83
C VAL A 254 14.64 -5.59 -0.02
N TYR A 255 13.93 -5.25 -1.09
CA TYR A 255 14.24 -4.08 -1.90
C TYR A 255 14.27 -2.80 -1.04
N TRP A 256 13.23 -2.55 -0.27
CA TRP A 256 13.15 -1.35 0.58
C TRP A 256 14.21 -1.34 1.67
N MET A 257 14.57 -2.50 2.21
CA MET A 257 15.61 -2.65 3.23
C MET A 257 17.02 -2.43 2.72
N LEU A 258 17.34 -2.92 1.52
CA LEU A 258 18.72 -2.95 1.02
C LEU A 258 19.01 -1.86 -0.01
N MET A 259 18.01 -1.45 -0.81
CA MET A 259 18.21 -0.53 -1.93
C MET A 259 17.81 0.91 -1.61
N THR A 260 17.32 1.18 -0.41
CA THR A 260 16.93 2.53 0.00
C THR A 260 17.68 2.99 1.25
N GLY A 261 17.79 4.32 1.43
CA GLY A 261 18.39 4.90 2.63
C GLY A 261 17.47 4.89 3.87
N ILE A 262 16.24 4.35 3.75
CA ILE A 262 15.24 4.39 4.83
C ILE A 262 15.73 3.67 6.09
N PRO A 263 16.23 2.41 6.03
CA PRO A 263 16.71 1.71 7.22
C PRO A 263 17.89 2.42 7.88
N ILE A 264 18.76 3.05 7.08
CA ILE A 264 19.91 3.80 7.58
C ILE A 264 19.45 5.00 8.42
N ASN A 265 18.48 5.77 7.92
CA ASN A 265 17.95 6.94 8.64
C ASN A 265 17.32 6.55 9.98
N PHE A 266 16.46 5.53 9.99
CA PHE A 266 15.81 5.06 11.21
C PHE A 266 16.81 4.40 12.16
N GLY A 267 17.74 3.58 11.65
CA GLY A 267 18.80 2.93 12.41
C GLY A 267 19.72 3.94 13.10
N THR A 268 20.11 5.00 12.38
CA THR A 268 20.94 6.08 12.96
C THR A 268 20.24 6.76 14.13
N ALA A 269 18.95 7.08 14.00
CA ALA A 269 18.17 7.69 15.07
C ALA A 269 18.06 6.78 16.31
N ILE A 270 17.85 5.48 16.11
CA ILE A 270 17.79 4.48 17.18
C ILE A 270 19.14 4.36 17.88
N VAL A 271 20.23 4.28 17.12
CA VAL A 271 21.60 4.19 17.67
C VAL A 271 21.95 5.45 18.46
N LEU A 272 21.64 6.64 17.96
CA LEU A 272 21.82 7.89 18.69
C LEU A 272 21.03 7.91 19.99
N GLY A 273 19.75 7.49 19.95
CA GLY A 273 18.92 7.37 21.14
C GLY A 273 19.52 6.42 22.18
N PHE A 274 20.07 5.29 21.74
CA PHE A 274 20.76 4.34 22.61
C PHE A 274 22.00 4.98 23.26
N PHE A 275 22.86 5.66 22.51
CA PHE A 275 24.05 6.31 23.04
C PHE A 275 23.73 7.43 24.05
N VAL A 276 22.67 8.21 23.77
CA VAL A 276 22.18 9.21 24.73
C VAL A 276 21.72 8.54 26.02
N GLY A 277 20.95 7.46 25.92
CA GLY A 277 20.52 6.69 27.10
C GLY A 277 21.70 6.15 27.93
N VAL A 278 22.68 5.55 27.24
CA VAL A 278 23.90 5.03 27.91
C VAL A 278 24.72 6.16 28.57
N ALA A 279 24.91 7.28 27.86
CA ALA A 279 25.63 8.43 28.40
C ALA A 279 24.96 9.02 29.67
N VAL A 280 23.62 9.14 29.64
CA VAL A 280 22.85 9.60 30.80
C VAL A 280 22.93 8.61 31.95
N ALA A 281 22.81 7.30 31.69
CA ALA A 281 22.95 6.28 32.72
C ALA A 281 24.37 6.20 33.29
N GLY A 282 25.39 6.44 32.46
CA GLY A 282 26.80 6.42 32.91
C GLY A 282 27.24 7.62 33.76
N GLN A 283 26.40 8.65 33.87
CA GLN A 283 26.62 9.80 34.77
C GLN A 283 26.20 9.52 36.21
N MET A 284 25.67 8.34 36.47
CA MET A 284 25.37 7.82 37.81
C MET A 284 26.62 7.26 38.49
#